data_2897f5214bc6b5c07be22e1046017108
#
_entry.id   2897f5214bc6b5c07be22e1046017108
#
_cell.length_a   1.000
_cell.length_b   1.000
_cell.length_c   1.000
_cell.angle_alpha   90.00
_cell.angle_beta   90.00
_cell.angle_gamma   90.00
#
_symmetry.space_group_name_H-M   'P 1'
#
loop_
_entity.id
_entity.type
_entity.pdbx_description
1 polymer ?
#
loop_
_entity_poly.entity_id
_entity_poly.type
_entity_poly.pdbx_seq_one_letter_code
_entity_poly.pdbx_strand_id
1 'polypeptide(L)'
;MNKYLNIIKLSILVYLLFGGSSALLADSPLILNQGSGKIHLGLHLELLEDPQKQWGIQDVMSAEMSQKFTVSKVKIPNLGLSKSAWWARFEVENPVAKTQERLLEIPFSFMESIDLFVVHENGEIESISSGHRFSFAQRPLHNRNFVLPLELRPNSKTTVYLRVSTDNRLFLPLILWNKEEFANKTKLDIYSLGFYYGALGMMLIFNLFIFLLMRDRTHLDYALFLLARGFFYFSLNGFAFMLLWPDSPWLHSISPALTACATVYFALQITQSFLGTMRFTPILHRLMNWNKIAAVLFAILILFPFFKPLIPLTLLLSII
;
A
#
# COMPACT_ATOMS: atom_id res chain seq x y z
N MET A 1 -17.58 -47.17 5.26
CA MET A 1 -18.42 -46.08 4.69
C MET A 1 -19.00 -45.18 5.78
N ASN A 2 -19.51 -45.68 6.89
CA ASN A 2 -20.09 -44.84 7.97
C ASN A 2 -19.11 -43.92 8.74
N LYS A 3 -17.84 -44.29 8.84
CA LYS A 3 -16.84 -43.49 9.60
C LYS A 3 -16.50 -42.18 8.94
N TYR A 4 -16.42 -42.13 7.61
CA TYR A 4 -16.17 -40.90 6.85
C TYR A 4 -17.39 -39.96 6.82
N LEU A 5 -18.59 -40.54 6.82
CA LEU A 5 -19.84 -39.76 6.86
C LEU A 5 -20.01 -39.00 8.18
N ASN A 6 -19.54 -39.58 9.30
CA ASN A 6 -19.58 -38.94 10.61
C ASN A 6 -18.52 -37.84 10.74
N ILE A 7 -17.37 -38.00 10.11
CA ILE A 7 -16.32 -36.95 10.08
C ILE A 7 -16.80 -35.76 9.25
N ILE A 8 -17.42 -35.99 8.11
CA ILE A 8 -17.99 -34.92 7.26
C ILE A 8 -19.13 -34.18 8.00
N LYS A 9 -20.02 -34.93 8.68
CA LYS A 9 -21.09 -34.30 9.50
C LYS A 9 -20.52 -33.47 10.65
N LEU A 10 -19.46 -33.94 11.31
CA LEU A 10 -18.80 -33.19 12.39
C LEU A 10 -18.09 -31.97 11.87
N SER A 11 -17.43 -32.03 10.71
CA SER A 11 -16.79 -30.88 10.06
C SER A 11 -17.81 -29.82 9.64
N ILE A 12 -18.95 -30.23 9.11
CA ILE A 12 -20.04 -29.31 8.74
C ILE A 12 -20.68 -28.70 9.99
N LEU A 13 -20.85 -29.46 11.08
CA LEU A 13 -21.38 -28.94 12.33
C LEU A 13 -20.42 -27.93 12.99
N VAL A 14 -19.11 -28.20 12.95
CA VAL A 14 -18.07 -27.26 13.44
C VAL A 14 -18.05 -26.01 12.57
N TYR A 15 -18.18 -26.12 11.25
CA TYR A 15 -18.27 -24.96 10.35
C TYR A 15 -19.52 -24.12 10.59
N LEU A 16 -20.67 -24.75 10.89
CA LEU A 16 -21.93 -24.07 11.24
C LEU A 16 -21.90 -23.43 12.64
N LEU A 17 -21.16 -23.99 13.59
CA LEU A 17 -21.04 -23.46 14.95
C LEU A 17 -20.01 -22.31 15.05
N PHE A 18 -19.00 -22.27 14.18
CA PHE A 18 -17.97 -21.23 14.15
C PHE A 18 -18.11 -20.26 12.97
N GLY A 19 -18.99 -20.50 12.01
CA GLY A 19 -19.23 -19.68 10.82
C GLY A 19 -20.25 -18.55 10.99
N GLY A 20 -20.81 -18.36 12.14
CA GLY A 20 -21.88 -17.40 12.35
C GLY A 20 -21.64 -16.39 13.44
N SER A 21 -20.87 -15.31 13.18
CA SER A 21 -20.99 -14.06 13.95
C SER A 21 -20.00 -13.01 13.44
N SER A 22 -20.19 -12.49 12.24
CA SER A 22 -19.38 -11.34 11.76
C SER A 22 -20.24 -10.24 11.09
N ALA A 23 -21.54 -10.22 11.31
CA ALA A 23 -22.43 -9.39 10.50
C ALA A 23 -23.10 -8.23 11.26
N LEU A 24 -22.61 -7.78 12.41
CA LEU A 24 -23.32 -6.79 13.25
C LEU A 24 -22.42 -5.67 13.82
N LEU A 25 -21.22 -5.42 13.29
CA LEU A 25 -20.29 -4.45 13.89
C LEU A 25 -20.25 -3.07 13.21
N ALA A 26 -20.85 -2.89 12.05
CA ALA A 26 -20.75 -1.65 11.29
C ALA A 26 -21.80 -0.58 11.62
N ASP A 27 -22.85 -0.94 12.34
CA ASP A 27 -23.96 -0.02 12.68
C ASP A 27 -23.79 0.66 14.06
N SER A 28 -22.69 0.39 14.76
CA SER A 28 -22.39 1.03 16.05
C SER A 28 -21.10 1.84 15.96
N PRO A 29 -21.10 3.07 16.53
CA PRO A 29 -19.90 3.90 16.56
C PRO A 29 -18.74 3.15 17.24
N LEU A 30 -17.53 3.37 16.72
CA LEU A 30 -16.33 2.82 17.33
C LEU A 30 -16.05 3.54 18.66
N ILE A 31 -16.32 2.89 19.78
CA ILE A 31 -16.08 3.46 21.11
C ILE A 31 -14.59 3.33 21.44
N LEU A 32 -13.93 4.46 21.65
CA LEU A 32 -12.51 4.50 22.01
C LEU A 32 -12.32 4.37 23.51
N ASN A 33 -11.87 3.21 23.95
CA ASN A 33 -11.38 3.04 25.31
C ASN A 33 -9.96 3.61 25.46
N GLN A 34 -9.55 4.07 26.65
CA GLN A 34 -8.22 4.65 26.92
C GLN A 34 -7.05 3.71 26.55
N GLY A 35 -7.28 2.38 26.50
CA GLY A 35 -6.28 1.37 26.16
C GLY A 35 -6.26 0.94 24.69
N SER A 36 -7.12 1.48 23.82
CA SER A 36 -7.16 1.08 22.41
C SER A 36 -5.96 1.62 21.65
N GLY A 37 -4.90 0.82 21.52
CA GLY A 37 -3.65 1.22 20.88
C GLY A 37 -3.70 1.21 19.36
N LYS A 38 -4.23 0.10 18.79
CA LYS A 38 -4.32 -0.16 17.34
C LYS A 38 -5.69 -0.71 16.98
N ILE A 39 -6.37 -0.09 16.03
CA ILE A 39 -7.68 -0.53 15.58
C ILE A 39 -7.68 -0.60 14.04
N HIS A 40 -8.04 -1.77 13.48
CA HIS A 40 -8.27 -1.92 12.06
C HIS A 40 -9.70 -1.48 11.73
N LEU A 41 -9.84 -0.44 10.93
CA LEU A 41 -11.15 0.14 10.65
C LEU A 41 -11.97 -0.63 9.60
N GLY A 42 -11.38 -1.54 8.84
CA GLY A 42 -12.01 -2.15 7.68
C GLY A 42 -13.42 -2.71 7.90
N LEU A 43 -13.71 -3.31 9.06
CA LEU A 43 -15.04 -3.82 9.41
C LEU A 43 -16.01 -2.75 9.96
N HIS A 44 -15.50 -1.55 10.25
CA HIS A 44 -16.28 -0.39 10.71
C HIS A 44 -16.48 0.63 9.60
N LEU A 45 -16.04 0.34 8.37
CA LEU A 45 -16.18 1.23 7.24
C LEU A 45 -17.49 1.03 6.52
N GLU A 46 -18.07 2.12 6.12
CA GLU A 46 -19.08 2.18 5.08
C GLU A 46 -18.47 2.80 3.83
N LEU A 47 -18.76 2.25 2.66
CA LEU A 47 -18.12 2.58 1.40
C LEU A 47 -19.15 3.05 0.37
N LEU A 48 -18.80 4.08 -0.39
CA LEU A 48 -19.62 4.63 -1.47
C LEU A 48 -18.70 4.89 -2.69
N GLU A 49 -19.08 4.38 -3.85
CA GLU A 49 -18.38 4.65 -5.11
C GLU A 49 -18.87 5.93 -5.77
N ASP A 50 -17.95 6.81 -6.16
CA ASP A 50 -18.19 8.01 -6.95
C ASP A 50 -17.56 7.84 -8.35
N PRO A 51 -18.30 7.28 -9.33
CA PRO A 51 -17.74 6.94 -10.64
C PRO A 51 -17.26 8.15 -11.44
N GLN A 52 -17.87 9.31 -11.22
CA GLN A 52 -17.56 10.53 -11.97
C GLN A 52 -16.61 11.47 -11.22
N LYS A 53 -16.25 11.14 -9.98
CA LYS A 53 -15.38 11.96 -9.10
C LYS A 53 -15.91 13.38 -8.86
N GLN A 54 -17.24 13.55 -8.85
CA GLN A 54 -17.87 14.85 -8.82
C GLN A 54 -18.42 15.23 -7.45
N TRP A 55 -18.64 14.25 -6.56
CA TRP A 55 -19.25 14.53 -5.27
C TRP A 55 -18.28 15.18 -4.29
N GLY A 56 -18.74 16.28 -3.70
CA GLY A 56 -18.10 16.93 -2.56
C GLY A 56 -18.63 16.38 -1.24
N ILE A 57 -18.07 16.86 -0.13
CA ILE A 57 -18.46 16.42 1.22
C ILE A 57 -19.95 16.72 1.49
N GLN A 58 -20.47 17.86 1.04
CA GLN A 58 -21.87 18.24 1.24
C GLN A 58 -22.84 17.29 0.52
N ASP A 59 -22.49 16.86 -0.70
CA ASP A 59 -23.29 15.90 -1.46
C ASP A 59 -23.38 14.58 -0.73
N VAL A 60 -22.25 14.08 -0.24
CA VAL A 60 -22.12 12.77 0.40
C VAL A 60 -22.77 12.74 1.79
N MET A 61 -22.84 13.88 2.47
CA MET A 61 -23.54 14.03 3.75
C MET A 61 -25.06 14.15 3.60
N SER A 62 -25.59 14.34 2.38
CA SER A 62 -27.03 14.44 2.15
C SER A 62 -27.76 13.16 2.58
N ALA A 63 -29.00 13.27 3.00
CA ALA A 63 -29.82 12.13 3.45
C ALA A 63 -29.96 11.05 2.35
N GLU A 64 -30.05 11.47 1.09
CA GLU A 64 -30.14 10.55 -0.06
C GLU A 64 -28.86 9.74 -0.25
N MET A 65 -27.70 10.40 -0.23
CA MET A 65 -26.40 9.73 -0.45
C MET A 65 -25.95 8.94 0.75
N SER A 66 -26.29 9.37 1.97
CA SER A 66 -26.01 8.66 3.20
C SER A 66 -26.58 7.24 3.23
N GLN A 67 -27.73 7.01 2.58
CA GLN A 67 -28.37 5.70 2.47
C GLN A 67 -27.71 4.77 1.42
N LYS A 68 -26.88 5.32 0.52
CA LYS A 68 -26.20 4.56 -0.53
C LYS A 68 -24.86 3.94 -0.06
N PHE A 69 -24.41 4.28 1.14
CA PHE A 69 -23.23 3.66 1.71
C PHE A 69 -23.46 2.17 1.98
N THR A 70 -22.46 1.37 1.67
CA THR A 70 -22.49 -0.07 1.89
C THR A 70 -21.44 -0.47 2.93
N VAL A 71 -21.88 -1.27 3.91
CA VAL A 71 -21.02 -1.75 4.99
C VAL A 71 -19.93 -2.68 4.45
N SER A 72 -18.68 -2.42 4.81
CA SER A 72 -17.56 -3.30 4.50
C SER A 72 -17.58 -4.57 5.34
N LYS A 73 -17.40 -5.72 4.68
CA LYS A 73 -17.40 -7.06 5.33
C LYS A 73 -16.00 -7.63 5.53
N VAL A 74 -14.96 -6.86 5.21
CA VAL A 74 -13.57 -7.32 5.22
C VAL A 74 -12.64 -6.35 5.96
N LYS A 75 -11.57 -6.90 6.57
CA LYS A 75 -10.59 -6.07 7.29
C LYS A 75 -9.82 -5.11 6.40
N ILE A 76 -9.64 -5.44 5.13
CA ILE A 76 -8.95 -4.61 4.14
C ILE A 76 -9.79 -4.61 2.87
N PRO A 77 -10.62 -3.58 2.65
CA PRO A 77 -11.38 -3.45 1.42
C PRO A 77 -10.46 -3.40 0.21
N ASN A 78 -10.73 -4.28 -0.76
CA ASN A 78 -10.09 -4.30 -2.06
C ASN A 78 -11.12 -3.89 -3.11
N LEU A 79 -11.00 -2.67 -3.57
CA LEU A 79 -11.95 -2.03 -4.50
C LEU A 79 -11.53 -2.22 -5.97
N GLY A 80 -10.48 -3.01 -6.20
CA GLY A 80 -10.03 -3.39 -7.54
C GLY A 80 -9.32 -2.28 -8.30
N LEU A 81 -9.28 -2.44 -9.62
CA LEU A 81 -8.85 -1.39 -10.55
C LEU A 81 -10.08 -0.55 -10.88
N SER A 82 -10.18 0.62 -10.30
CA SER A 82 -11.28 1.54 -10.55
C SER A 82 -10.74 2.92 -10.86
N LYS A 83 -11.35 3.57 -11.85
CA LYS A 83 -11.11 5.00 -12.12
C LYS A 83 -11.95 5.91 -11.24
N SER A 84 -12.88 5.34 -10.45
CA SER A 84 -13.77 6.07 -9.56
C SER A 84 -13.01 6.68 -8.38
N ALA A 85 -13.56 7.72 -7.76
CA ALA A 85 -13.24 8.04 -6.39
C ALA A 85 -14.07 7.16 -5.46
N TRP A 86 -13.56 6.89 -4.28
CA TRP A 86 -14.26 6.13 -3.26
C TRP A 86 -14.34 6.95 -1.98
N TRP A 87 -15.51 6.95 -1.39
CA TRP A 87 -15.75 7.51 -0.09
C TRP A 87 -15.82 6.39 0.94
N ALA A 88 -15.08 6.53 2.02
CA ALA A 88 -15.17 5.69 3.20
C ALA A 88 -15.65 6.53 4.37
N ARG A 89 -16.65 6.02 5.13
CA ARG A 89 -17.20 6.67 6.31
C ARG A 89 -17.06 5.74 7.51
N PHE A 90 -16.77 6.30 8.67
CA PHE A 90 -16.85 5.62 9.96
C PHE A 90 -17.15 6.61 11.08
N GLU A 91 -17.79 6.14 12.15
CA GLU A 91 -18.08 6.93 13.33
C GLU A 91 -17.17 6.53 14.48
N VAL A 92 -16.69 7.52 15.22
CA VAL A 92 -15.85 7.35 16.40
C VAL A 92 -16.45 8.09 17.57
N GLU A 93 -16.59 7.42 18.70
CA GLU A 93 -17.04 8.02 19.95
C GLU A 93 -15.88 8.10 20.94
N ASN A 94 -15.62 9.31 21.43
CA ASN A 94 -14.70 9.55 22.53
C ASN A 94 -15.50 9.73 23.83
N PRO A 95 -15.63 8.70 24.68
CA PRO A 95 -16.41 8.77 25.93
C PRO A 95 -15.64 9.44 27.06
N VAL A 96 -14.40 9.89 26.83
CA VAL A 96 -13.55 10.44 27.86
C VAL A 96 -13.66 11.96 27.88
N ALA A 97 -13.69 12.55 29.09
CA ALA A 97 -13.73 14.01 29.30
C ALA A 97 -12.39 14.72 28.95
N LYS A 98 -11.62 14.17 28.00
CA LYS A 98 -10.36 14.70 27.51
C LYS A 98 -10.26 14.49 26.01
N THR A 99 -9.74 15.48 25.31
CA THR A 99 -9.41 15.36 23.88
C THR A 99 -8.46 14.19 23.66
N GLN A 100 -8.78 13.31 22.70
CA GLN A 100 -7.92 12.22 22.28
C GLN A 100 -7.33 12.52 20.91
N GLU A 101 -6.01 12.52 20.82
CA GLU A 101 -5.31 12.59 19.54
C GLU A 101 -5.07 11.19 19.02
N ARG A 102 -5.51 10.94 17.79
CA ARG A 102 -5.35 9.68 17.08
C ARG A 102 -4.66 9.91 15.73
N LEU A 103 -4.07 8.88 15.19
CA LEU A 103 -3.40 8.90 13.90
C LEU A 103 -4.09 7.88 12.98
N LEU A 104 -4.65 8.37 11.88
CA LEU A 104 -5.21 7.52 10.83
C LEU A 104 -4.10 7.18 9.83
N GLU A 105 -3.64 5.93 9.82
CA GLU A 105 -2.62 5.46 8.89
C GLU A 105 -3.26 4.75 7.70
N ILE A 106 -2.79 5.10 6.50
CA ILE A 106 -3.01 4.38 5.25
C ILE A 106 -1.64 3.81 4.84
N PRO A 107 -1.32 2.54 5.16
CA PRO A 107 -0.02 1.95 4.86
C PRO A 107 0.09 1.54 3.37
N PHE A 108 -0.15 2.50 2.48
CA PHE A 108 -0.05 2.37 1.04
C PHE A 108 0.46 3.67 0.42
N SER A 109 1.69 3.67 -0.09
CA SER A 109 2.40 4.90 -0.52
C SER A 109 1.94 5.46 -1.87
N PHE A 110 1.10 4.71 -2.63
CA PHE A 110 0.69 5.06 -4.01
C PHE A 110 -0.77 5.51 -4.12
N MET A 111 -1.31 6.11 -3.06
CA MET A 111 -2.61 6.77 -3.11
C MET A 111 -2.44 8.14 -3.77
N GLU A 112 -3.14 8.38 -4.88
CA GLU A 112 -2.99 9.61 -5.68
C GLU A 112 -3.56 10.82 -4.95
N SER A 113 -4.80 10.71 -4.46
CA SER A 113 -5.49 11.74 -3.69
C SER A 113 -6.16 11.13 -2.48
N ILE A 114 -6.03 11.82 -1.37
CA ILE A 114 -6.65 11.51 -0.08
C ILE A 114 -7.20 12.82 0.45
N ASP A 115 -8.51 12.91 0.64
CA ASP A 115 -9.17 14.03 1.28
C ASP A 115 -9.90 13.49 2.51
N LEU A 116 -9.45 13.91 3.68
CA LEU A 116 -10.05 13.57 4.98
C LEU A 116 -10.94 14.72 5.43
N PHE A 117 -12.16 14.39 5.87
CA PHE A 117 -13.09 15.34 6.47
C PHE A 117 -13.52 14.81 7.83
N VAL A 118 -13.35 15.63 8.85
CA VAL A 118 -13.74 15.34 10.23
C VAL A 118 -14.95 16.19 10.54
N VAL A 119 -16.11 15.55 10.72
CA VAL A 119 -17.38 16.20 10.96
C VAL A 119 -17.71 16.05 12.44
N HIS A 120 -17.75 17.17 13.16
CA HIS A 120 -18.09 17.24 14.58
C HIS A 120 -19.60 17.36 14.80
N GLU A 121 -20.07 17.00 15.99
CA GLU A 121 -21.52 17.10 16.34
C GLU A 121 -22.11 18.50 16.17
N ASN A 122 -21.29 19.54 16.33
CA ASN A 122 -21.72 20.93 16.13
C ASN A 122 -21.85 21.34 14.65
N GLY A 123 -21.59 20.40 13.71
CA GLY A 123 -21.63 20.66 12.28
C GLY A 123 -20.33 21.26 11.71
N GLU A 124 -19.30 21.49 12.51
CA GLU A 124 -18.00 21.97 12.07
C GLU A 124 -17.28 20.86 11.26
N ILE A 125 -16.69 21.23 10.14
CA ILE A 125 -15.95 20.31 9.26
C ILE A 125 -14.50 20.76 9.16
N GLU A 126 -13.61 19.93 9.63
CA GLU A 126 -12.17 20.07 9.41
C GLU A 126 -11.76 19.22 8.21
N SER A 127 -10.83 19.72 7.37
CA SER A 127 -10.38 18.98 6.20
C SER A 127 -8.87 18.95 6.07
N ILE A 128 -8.34 17.81 5.63
CA ILE A 128 -6.92 17.59 5.35
C ILE A 128 -6.81 16.90 4.00
N SER A 129 -6.10 17.53 3.05
CA SER A 129 -5.81 16.92 1.75
C SER A 129 -4.37 16.42 1.70
N SER A 130 -4.17 15.24 1.14
CA SER A 130 -2.87 14.58 0.97
C SER A 130 -2.89 13.70 -0.28
N GLY A 131 -1.81 12.99 -0.54
CA GLY A 131 -1.69 12.08 -1.68
C GLY A 131 -0.32 12.20 -2.32
N HIS A 132 0.03 11.23 -3.18
CA HIS A 132 1.34 11.29 -3.85
C HIS A 132 1.38 12.30 -5.02
N ARG A 133 0.23 12.88 -5.42
CA ARG A 133 0.19 13.99 -6.40
C ARG A 133 0.78 15.30 -5.86
N PHE A 134 0.88 15.41 -4.53
CA PHE A 134 1.49 16.55 -3.86
C PHE A 134 2.96 16.27 -3.52
N SER A 135 3.75 17.30 -3.28
CA SER A 135 5.13 17.13 -2.78
C SER A 135 5.10 16.44 -1.40
N PHE A 136 6.16 15.73 -1.08
CA PHE A 136 6.26 15.02 0.20
C PHE A 136 6.19 15.96 1.40
N ALA A 137 6.71 17.20 1.24
CA ALA A 137 6.68 18.22 2.29
C ALA A 137 5.27 18.66 2.71
N GLN A 138 4.27 18.46 1.85
CA GLN A 138 2.86 18.78 2.15
C GLN A 138 2.15 17.70 2.99
N ARG A 139 2.83 16.60 3.32
CA ARG A 139 2.24 15.58 4.21
C ARG A 139 2.10 16.11 5.62
N PRO A 140 0.96 15.88 6.29
CA PRO A 140 0.74 16.32 7.67
C PRO A 140 1.78 15.78 8.66
N LEU A 141 2.28 14.57 8.40
CA LEU A 141 3.34 13.92 9.17
C LEU A 141 4.43 13.42 8.23
N HIS A 142 5.70 13.65 8.60
CA HIS A 142 6.86 13.21 7.83
C HIS A 142 7.04 11.68 7.96
N ASN A 143 6.22 10.93 7.23
CA ASN A 143 6.22 9.47 7.22
C ASN A 143 6.08 8.93 5.79
N ARG A 144 6.71 7.77 5.51
CA ARG A 144 6.62 7.09 4.20
C ARG A 144 5.19 6.67 3.85
N ASN A 145 4.37 6.32 4.85
CA ASN A 145 2.94 6.08 4.72
C ASN A 145 2.17 7.39 4.87
N PHE A 146 0.92 7.41 4.42
CA PHE A 146 0.03 8.52 4.72
C PHE A 146 -0.47 8.38 6.16
N VAL A 147 -0.21 9.39 6.97
CA VAL A 147 -0.62 9.46 8.36
C VAL A 147 -1.30 10.80 8.60
N LEU A 148 -2.58 10.74 8.90
CA LEU A 148 -3.46 11.90 9.07
C LEU A 148 -3.80 12.04 10.56
N PRO A 149 -3.53 13.20 11.18
CA PRO A 149 -3.92 13.44 12.55
C PRO A 149 -5.44 13.57 12.67
N LEU A 150 -6.01 13.00 13.71
CA LEU A 150 -7.42 13.12 14.10
C LEU A 150 -7.49 13.60 15.53
N GLU A 151 -8.17 14.72 15.74
CA GLU A 151 -8.46 15.26 17.06
C GLU A 151 -9.91 14.97 17.42
N LEU A 152 -10.11 14.17 18.46
CA LEU A 152 -11.42 13.72 18.92
C LEU A 152 -11.77 14.48 20.19
N ARG A 153 -12.81 15.30 20.14
CA ARG A 153 -13.25 16.15 21.25
C ARG A 153 -13.76 15.31 22.42
N PRO A 154 -13.74 15.87 23.66
CA PRO A 154 -14.23 15.17 24.85
C PRO A 154 -15.72 14.85 24.75
N ASN A 155 -16.12 13.67 25.22
CA ASN A 155 -17.52 13.24 25.34
C ASN A 155 -18.34 13.50 24.06
N SER A 156 -17.76 13.23 22.89
CA SER A 156 -18.40 13.55 21.60
C SER A 156 -18.31 12.41 20.61
N LYS A 157 -19.24 12.38 19.67
CA LYS A 157 -19.18 11.58 18.45
C LYS A 157 -18.58 12.41 17.32
N THR A 158 -17.80 11.76 16.51
CA THR A 158 -17.18 12.36 15.34
C THR A 158 -17.39 11.43 14.15
N THR A 159 -17.92 11.95 13.06
CA THR A 159 -18.04 11.21 11.81
C THR A 159 -16.86 11.57 10.91
N VAL A 160 -16.12 10.58 10.48
CA VAL A 160 -14.97 10.76 9.61
C VAL A 160 -15.30 10.27 8.22
N TYR A 161 -15.13 11.14 7.24
CA TYR A 161 -15.23 10.82 5.82
C TYR A 161 -13.84 10.87 5.19
N LEU A 162 -13.54 9.89 4.39
CA LEU A 162 -12.28 9.78 3.65
C LEU A 162 -12.61 9.58 2.17
N ARG A 163 -12.26 10.55 1.34
CA ARG A 163 -12.31 10.42 -0.12
C ARG A 163 -10.95 10.00 -0.63
N VAL A 164 -10.90 8.91 -1.38
CA VAL A 164 -9.66 8.39 -1.96
C VAL A 164 -9.82 8.17 -3.45
N SER A 165 -8.77 8.46 -4.21
CA SER A 165 -8.71 8.09 -5.62
C SER A 165 -7.30 7.66 -5.99
N THR A 166 -7.21 6.71 -6.94
CA THR A 166 -5.94 6.25 -7.50
C THR A 166 -6.19 5.65 -8.88
N ASP A 167 -5.24 5.79 -9.79
CA ASP A 167 -5.25 5.11 -11.08
C ASP A 167 -4.74 3.65 -10.97
N ASN A 168 -4.30 3.24 -9.79
CA ASN A 168 -3.83 1.90 -9.49
C ASN A 168 -4.93 1.05 -8.83
N ARG A 169 -4.59 -0.20 -8.48
CA ARG A 169 -5.48 -1.02 -7.67
C ARG A 169 -5.67 -0.37 -6.30
N LEU A 170 -6.93 -0.15 -5.93
CA LEU A 170 -7.30 0.48 -4.68
C LEU A 170 -7.47 -0.54 -3.57
N PHE A 171 -6.53 -0.53 -2.64
CA PHE A 171 -6.63 -1.18 -1.34
C PHE A 171 -6.78 -0.11 -0.27
N LEU A 172 -7.70 -0.34 0.68
CA LEU A 172 -7.97 0.63 1.73
C LEU A 172 -7.72 0.02 3.13
N PRO A 173 -6.45 -0.22 3.50
CA PRO A 173 -6.07 -0.69 4.83
C PRO A 173 -6.03 0.49 5.80
N LEU A 174 -7.16 0.87 6.39
CA LEU A 174 -7.23 1.95 7.36
C LEU A 174 -6.95 1.43 8.77
N ILE A 175 -6.01 2.09 9.46
CA ILE A 175 -5.63 1.75 10.83
C ILE A 175 -5.63 3.01 11.66
N LEU A 176 -6.39 2.98 12.75
CA LEU A 176 -6.41 4.04 13.74
C LEU A 176 -5.47 3.68 14.90
N TRP A 177 -4.54 4.59 15.18
CA TRP A 177 -3.50 4.41 16.19
C TRP A 177 -3.62 5.43 17.32
N ASN A 178 -3.17 5.05 18.53
CA ASN A 178 -2.72 6.05 19.46
C ASN A 178 -1.26 6.46 19.14
N LYS A 179 -0.80 7.61 19.62
CA LYS A 179 0.54 8.14 19.32
C LYS A 179 1.67 7.21 19.78
N GLU A 180 1.53 6.59 20.95
CA GLU A 180 2.54 5.73 21.54
C GLU A 180 2.75 4.44 20.72
N GLU A 181 1.67 3.73 20.42
CA GLU A 181 1.70 2.51 19.62
C GLU A 181 2.20 2.77 18.20
N PHE A 182 1.80 3.90 17.61
CA PHE A 182 2.30 4.32 16.32
C PHE A 182 3.81 4.58 16.35
N ALA A 183 4.32 5.24 17.40
CA ALA A 183 5.75 5.46 17.57
C ALA A 183 6.52 4.13 17.72
N ASN A 184 5.99 3.19 18.48
CA ASN A 184 6.58 1.86 18.66
C ASN A 184 6.60 1.07 17.35
N LYS A 185 5.47 1.08 16.59
CA LYS A 185 5.39 0.48 15.26
C LYS A 185 6.40 1.10 14.31
N THR A 186 6.53 2.43 14.32
CA THR A 186 7.47 3.14 13.43
C THR A 186 8.92 2.79 13.74
N LYS A 187 9.29 2.67 15.02
CA LYS A 187 10.62 2.18 15.44
C LYS A 187 10.88 0.76 14.93
N LEU A 188 9.92 -0.15 15.09
CA LEU A 188 10.06 -1.53 14.62
C LEU A 188 10.20 -1.60 13.08
N ASP A 189 9.43 -0.80 12.34
CA ASP A 189 9.55 -0.67 10.89
C ASP A 189 10.95 -0.21 10.49
N ILE A 190 11.49 0.82 11.16
CA ILE A 190 12.83 1.35 10.88
C ILE A 190 13.90 0.29 11.14
N TYR A 191 13.82 -0.45 12.25
CA TYR A 191 14.79 -1.50 12.58
C TYR A 191 14.73 -2.66 11.57
N SER A 192 13.52 -3.13 11.26
CA SER A 192 13.33 -4.25 10.31
C SER A 192 13.81 -3.90 8.90
N LEU A 193 13.43 -2.73 8.41
CA LEU A 193 13.82 -2.27 7.08
C LEU A 193 15.30 -1.86 7.04
N GLY A 194 15.83 -1.27 8.11
CA GLY A 194 17.25 -0.97 8.25
C GLY A 194 18.11 -2.24 8.20
N PHE A 195 17.70 -3.31 8.90
CA PHE A 195 18.35 -4.62 8.82
C PHE A 195 18.30 -5.20 7.40
N TYR A 196 17.12 -5.15 6.75
CA TYR A 196 16.96 -5.64 5.38
C TYR A 196 17.87 -4.90 4.40
N TYR A 197 17.84 -3.56 4.39
CA TYR A 197 18.69 -2.78 3.47
C TYR A 197 20.17 -2.85 3.84
N GLY A 198 20.49 -2.99 5.12
CA GLY A 198 21.87 -3.19 5.58
C GLY A 198 22.45 -4.53 5.10
N ALA A 199 21.69 -5.62 5.24
CA ALA A 199 22.08 -6.93 4.73
C ALA A 199 22.25 -6.93 3.20
N LEU A 200 21.31 -6.32 2.50
CA LEU A 200 21.37 -6.19 1.03
C LEU A 200 22.57 -5.35 0.59
N GLY A 201 22.85 -4.25 1.30
CA GLY A 201 24.02 -3.40 1.05
C GLY A 201 25.33 -4.13 1.30
N MET A 202 25.41 -4.93 2.36
CA MET A 202 26.58 -5.79 2.63
C MET A 202 26.82 -6.80 1.49
N MET A 203 25.76 -7.47 1.02
CA MET A 203 25.85 -8.40 -0.10
C MET A 203 26.28 -7.70 -1.40
N LEU A 204 25.77 -6.49 -1.65
CA LEU A 204 26.17 -5.66 -2.80
C LEU A 204 27.66 -5.34 -2.74
N ILE A 205 28.14 -4.78 -1.62
CA ILE A 205 29.56 -4.41 -1.43
C ILE A 205 30.46 -5.65 -1.57
N PHE A 206 30.08 -6.77 -0.97
CA PHE A 206 30.83 -8.02 -1.04
C PHE A 206 30.99 -8.51 -2.50
N ASN A 207 29.91 -8.50 -3.28
CA ASN A 207 29.99 -8.93 -4.68
C ASN A 207 30.80 -7.95 -5.55
N LEU A 208 30.69 -6.64 -5.30
CA LEU A 208 31.55 -5.67 -5.96
C LEU A 208 33.02 -5.86 -5.62
N PHE A 209 33.35 -6.19 -4.37
CA PHE A 209 34.71 -6.49 -3.93
C PHE A 209 35.26 -7.71 -4.65
N ILE A 210 34.49 -8.81 -4.73
CA ILE A 210 34.91 -10.02 -5.48
C ILE A 210 35.10 -9.70 -6.97
N PHE A 211 34.20 -8.94 -7.57
CA PHE A 211 34.33 -8.49 -8.96
C PHE A 211 35.65 -7.73 -9.18
N LEU A 212 36.02 -6.83 -8.26
CA LEU A 212 37.26 -6.06 -8.38
C LEU A 212 38.51 -6.96 -8.31
N LEU A 213 38.46 -8.02 -7.48
CA LEU A 213 39.58 -8.97 -7.32
C LEU A 213 39.68 -9.96 -8.47
N MET A 214 38.58 -10.59 -8.84
CA MET A 214 38.56 -11.71 -9.79
C MET A 214 38.23 -11.26 -11.22
N ARG A 215 37.72 -10.06 -11.42
CA ARG A 215 37.24 -9.53 -12.71
C ARG A 215 36.21 -10.43 -13.40
N ASP A 216 35.50 -11.27 -12.62
CA ASP A 216 34.43 -12.11 -13.13
C ASP A 216 33.10 -11.28 -13.20
N ARG A 217 32.59 -11.17 -14.42
CA ARG A 217 31.33 -10.39 -14.70
C ARG A 217 30.12 -10.94 -13.97
N THR A 218 30.11 -12.22 -13.62
CA THR A 218 28.98 -12.82 -12.89
C THR A 218 28.73 -12.10 -11.56
N HIS A 219 29.78 -11.72 -10.83
CA HIS A 219 29.66 -10.98 -9.58
C HIS A 219 29.18 -9.54 -9.80
N LEU A 220 29.56 -8.89 -10.90
CA LEU A 220 29.06 -7.57 -11.26
C LEU A 220 27.55 -7.65 -11.61
N ASP A 221 27.15 -8.62 -12.43
CA ASP A 221 25.76 -8.82 -12.82
C ASP A 221 24.88 -9.08 -11.58
N TYR A 222 25.39 -9.84 -10.61
CA TYR A 222 24.70 -10.06 -9.33
C TYR A 222 24.62 -8.79 -8.48
N ALA A 223 25.68 -8.01 -8.40
CA ALA A 223 25.66 -6.73 -7.68
C ALA A 223 24.63 -5.76 -8.28
N LEU A 224 24.56 -5.67 -9.62
CA LEU A 224 23.57 -4.84 -10.31
C LEU A 224 22.14 -5.34 -10.11
N PHE A 225 21.94 -6.66 -10.07
CA PHE A 225 20.64 -7.23 -9.71
C PHE A 225 20.23 -6.86 -8.28
N LEU A 226 21.12 -6.99 -7.30
CA LEU A 226 20.86 -6.61 -5.91
C LEU A 226 20.53 -5.13 -5.78
N LEU A 227 21.26 -4.27 -6.50
CA LEU A 227 21.03 -2.84 -6.53
C LEU A 227 19.64 -2.53 -7.12
N ALA A 228 19.30 -3.09 -8.27
CA ALA A 228 18.02 -2.89 -8.92
C ALA A 228 16.85 -3.39 -8.03
N ARG A 229 17.00 -4.57 -7.44
CA ARG A 229 16.01 -5.18 -6.54
C ARG A 229 15.82 -4.37 -5.26
N GLY A 230 16.92 -3.93 -4.65
CA GLY A 230 16.88 -3.05 -3.47
C GLY A 230 16.18 -1.74 -3.77
N PHE A 231 16.50 -1.14 -4.91
CA PHE A 231 15.89 0.13 -5.32
C PHE A 231 14.39 -0.02 -5.65
N PHE A 232 13.99 -1.16 -6.20
CA PHE A 232 12.59 -1.50 -6.42
C PHE A 232 11.80 -1.50 -5.11
N TYR A 233 12.26 -2.22 -4.08
CA TYR A 233 11.59 -2.19 -2.77
C TYR A 233 11.70 -0.84 -2.07
N PHE A 234 12.79 -0.12 -2.25
CA PHE A 234 12.97 1.23 -1.70
C PHE A 234 11.93 2.20 -2.28
N SER A 235 11.63 2.08 -3.57
CA SER A 235 10.57 2.84 -4.24
C SER A 235 9.17 2.41 -3.76
N LEU A 236 8.90 1.09 -3.71
CA LEU A 236 7.60 0.56 -3.25
C LEU A 236 7.29 0.93 -1.80
N ASN A 237 8.30 0.93 -0.94
CA ASN A 237 8.14 1.31 0.46
C ASN A 237 7.98 2.82 0.68
N GLY A 238 8.04 3.64 -0.38
CA GLY A 238 7.91 5.09 -0.30
C GLY A 238 9.15 5.84 0.16
N PHE A 239 10.26 5.16 0.46
CA PHE A 239 11.52 5.81 0.87
C PHE A 239 12.16 6.63 -0.25
N ALA A 240 12.05 6.17 -1.49
CA ALA A 240 12.58 6.90 -2.62
C ALA A 240 11.90 8.28 -2.77
N PHE A 241 10.57 8.34 -2.58
CA PHE A 241 9.84 9.60 -2.56
C PHE A 241 10.22 10.48 -1.38
N MET A 242 10.38 9.88 -0.19
CA MET A 242 10.73 10.62 1.02
C MET A 242 12.14 11.21 0.98
N LEU A 243 13.14 10.50 0.41
CA LEU A 243 14.55 10.81 0.57
C LEU A 243 15.25 11.30 -0.70
N LEU A 244 14.83 10.85 -1.90
CA LEU A 244 15.55 11.11 -3.14
C LEU A 244 14.86 12.14 -4.03
N TRP A 245 13.54 12.12 -4.13
CA TRP A 245 12.77 13.05 -4.96
C TRP A 245 11.46 13.51 -4.31
N PRO A 246 11.53 14.16 -3.12
CA PRO A 246 10.32 14.57 -2.38
C PRO A 246 9.43 15.54 -3.14
N ASP A 247 10.01 16.31 -4.09
CA ASP A 247 9.31 17.31 -4.87
C ASP A 247 8.92 16.82 -6.28
N SER A 248 9.09 15.52 -6.57
CA SER A 248 8.76 14.97 -7.87
C SER A 248 7.74 13.82 -7.78
N PRO A 249 6.42 14.13 -7.68
CA PRO A 249 5.34 13.14 -7.72
C PRO A 249 5.38 12.24 -8.96
N TRP A 250 5.81 12.80 -10.09
CA TRP A 250 5.95 12.05 -11.34
C TRP A 250 6.99 10.92 -11.21
N LEU A 251 8.19 11.22 -10.68
CA LEU A 251 9.20 10.18 -10.43
C LEU A 251 8.69 9.13 -9.43
N HIS A 252 7.95 9.54 -8.40
CA HIS A 252 7.38 8.59 -7.46
C HIS A 252 6.44 7.62 -8.16
N SER A 253 5.57 8.08 -9.04
CA SER A 253 4.58 7.22 -9.71
C SER A 253 5.20 6.21 -10.68
N ILE A 254 6.33 6.54 -11.35
CA ILE A 254 6.96 5.67 -12.34
C ILE A 254 8.13 4.84 -11.81
N SER A 255 8.77 5.26 -10.70
CA SER A 255 9.99 4.63 -10.19
C SER A 255 9.88 3.14 -9.85
N PRO A 256 8.75 2.61 -9.30
CA PRO A 256 8.62 1.17 -9.08
C PRO A 256 8.62 0.38 -10.38
N ALA A 257 7.97 0.90 -11.42
CA ALA A 257 7.92 0.23 -12.71
C ALA A 257 9.28 0.26 -13.43
N LEU A 258 10.00 1.38 -13.38
CA LEU A 258 11.36 1.48 -13.93
C LEU A 258 12.33 0.53 -13.24
N THR A 259 12.29 0.50 -11.91
CA THR A 259 13.17 -0.37 -11.11
C THR A 259 12.78 -1.85 -11.23
N ALA A 260 11.48 -2.15 -11.46
CA ALA A 260 11.02 -3.50 -11.81
C ALA A 260 11.62 -3.96 -13.15
N CYS A 261 11.57 -3.13 -14.19
CA CYS A 261 12.19 -3.42 -15.48
C CYS A 261 13.70 -3.68 -15.34
N ALA A 262 14.40 -2.84 -14.55
CA ALA A 262 15.83 -3.04 -14.27
C ALA A 262 16.07 -4.37 -13.51
N THR A 263 15.23 -4.71 -12.54
CA THR A 263 15.30 -5.96 -11.80
C THR A 263 15.15 -7.16 -12.72
N VAL A 264 14.16 -7.16 -13.61
CA VAL A 264 13.95 -8.24 -14.61
C VAL A 264 15.16 -8.34 -15.55
N TYR A 265 15.66 -7.21 -16.06
CA TYR A 265 16.83 -7.18 -16.93
C TYR A 265 18.04 -7.83 -16.26
N PHE A 266 18.41 -7.41 -15.05
CA PHE A 266 19.59 -7.92 -14.36
C PHE A 266 19.36 -9.34 -13.82
N ALA A 267 18.14 -9.75 -13.48
CA ALA A 267 17.83 -11.14 -13.16
C ALA A 267 18.09 -12.07 -14.34
N LEU A 268 17.66 -11.70 -15.54
CA LEU A 268 17.94 -12.45 -16.76
C LEU A 268 19.43 -12.44 -17.11
N GLN A 269 20.09 -11.31 -16.90
CA GLN A 269 21.52 -11.16 -17.16
C GLN A 269 22.34 -12.08 -16.27
N ILE A 270 22.11 -12.08 -14.95
CA ILE A 270 22.84 -12.97 -14.04
C ILE A 270 22.54 -14.44 -14.32
N THR A 271 21.29 -14.78 -14.64
CA THR A 271 20.92 -16.15 -15.01
C THR A 271 21.72 -16.62 -16.24
N GLN A 272 21.88 -15.76 -17.23
CA GLN A 272 22.68 -16.05 -18.43
C GLN A 272 24.15 -16.23 -18.12
N SER A 273 24.71 -15.33 -17.30
CA SER A 273 26.14 -15.40 -16.91
C SER A 273 26.42 -16.63 -16.06
N PHE A 274 25.58 -16.91 -15.06
CA PHE A 274 25.77 -18.02 -14.13
C PHE A 274 25.58 -19.39 -14.77
N LEU A 275 24.56 -19.57 -15.61
CA LEU A 275 24.24 -20.85 -16.25
C LEU A 275 25.02 -21.06 -17.57
N GLY A 276 25.74 -20.06 -18.07
CA GLY A 276 26.43 -20.16 -19.36
C GLY A 276 25.48 -20.51 -20.52
N THR A 277 24.27 -19.96 -20.51
CA THR A 277 23.16 -20.33 -21.41
C THR A 277 23.51 -20.22 -22.88
N MET A 278 24.44 -19.33 -23.25
CA MET A 278 24.91 -19.21 -24.63
C MET A 278 25.53 -20.52 -25.13
N ARG A 279 26.24 -21.24 -24.25
CA ARG A 279 26.95 -22.49 -24.60
C ARG A 279 26.01 -23.70 -24.48
N PHE A 280 25.20 -23.78 -23.44
CA PHE A 280 24.43 -24.99 -23.11
C PHE A 280 23.02 -24.99 -23.65
N THR A 281 22.38 -23.80 -23.77
CA THR A 281 20.95 -23.65 -24.16
C THR A 281 20.73 -22.42 -25.03
N PRO A 282 21.23 -22.41 -26.30
CA PRO A 282 21.23 -21.22 -27.15
C PRO A 282 19.83 -20.69 -27.48
N ILE A 283 18.79 -21.54 -27.51
CA ILE A 283 17.42 -21.14 -27.73
C ILE A 283 16.92 -20.34 -26.53
N LEU A 284 17.14 -20.84 -25.30
CA LEU A 284 16.78 -20.15 -24.06
C LEU A 284 17.55 -18.82 -23.94
N HIS A 285 18.83 -18.81 -24.27
CA HIS A 285 19.64 -17.58 -24.28
C HIS A 285 19.02 -16.50 -25.19
N ARG A 286 18.57 -16.89 -26.39
CA ARG A 286 17.92 -15.97 -27.34
C ARG A 286 16.58 -15.45 -26.78
N LEU A 287 15.78 -16.33 -26.19
CA LEU A 287 14.51 -15.96 -25.57
C LEU A 287 14.72 -14.95 -24.42
N MET A 288 15.71 -15.20 -23.55
CA MET A 288 16.08 -14.28 -22.46
C MET A 288 16.55 -12.92 -23.00
N ASN A 289 17.29 -12.88 -24.11
CA ASN A 289 17.69 -11.62 -24.75
C ASN A 289 16.47 -10.83 -25.25
N TRP A 290 15.49 -11.48 -25.87
CA TRP A 290 14.25 -10.80 -26.25
C TRP A 290 13.50 -10.22 -25.06
N ASN A 291 13.44 -10.94 -23.95
CA ASN A 291 12.83 -10.43 -22.71
C ASN A 291 13.61 -9.24 -22.11
N LYS A 292 14.95 -9.24 -22.18
CA LYS A 292 15.74 -8.07 -21.77
C LYS A 292 15.48 -6.86 -22.66
N ILE A 293 15.39 -7.04 -23.97
CA ILE A 293 15.03 -5.97 -24.90
C ILE A 293 13.63 -5.44 -24.58
N ALA A 294 12.67 -6.34 -24.36
CA ALA A 294 11.32 -5.95 -23.94
C ALA A 294 11.31 -5.13 -22.64
N ALA A 295 12.07 -5.55 -21.63
CA ALA A 295 12.19 -4.82 -20.36
C ALA A 295 12.73 -3.39 -20.58
N VAL A 296 13.73 -3.21 -21.45
CA VAL A 296 14.28 -1.89 -21.79
C VAL A 296 13.25 -1.05 -22.54
N LEU A 297 12.55 -1.63 -23.52
CA LEU A 297 11.50 -0.93 -24.27
C LEU A 297 10.36 -0.49 -23.34
N PHE A 298 9.92 -1.35 -22.43
CA PHE A 298 8.93 -1.00 -21.41
C PHE A 298 9.42 0.13 -20.50
N ALA A 299 10.68 0.10 -20.06
CA ALA A 299 11.26 1.16 -19.25
C ALA A 299 11.24 2.52 -19.99
N ILE A 300 11.52 2.52 -21.30
CA ILE A 300 11.44 3.73 -22.12
C ILE A 300 9.98 4.19 -22.28
N LEU A 301 9.05 3.27 -22.56
CA LEU A 301 7.64 3.61 -22.75
C LEU A 301 6.99 4.22 -21.50
N ILE A 302 7.36 3.74 -20.30
CA ILE A 302 6.85 4.26 -19.02
C ILE A 302 7.21 5.75 -18.79
N LEU A 303 8.28 6.24 -19.40
CA LEU A 303 8.65 7.66 -19.32
C LEU A 303 7.62 8.59 -19.99
N PHE A 304 6.80 8.05 -20.89
CA PHE A 304 5.76 8.82 -21.57
C PHE A 304 4.42 8.67 -20.85
N PRO A 305 3.72 9.78 -20.52
CA PRO A 305 2.47 9.75 -19.74
C PRO A 305 1.37 8.88 -20.35
N PHE A 306 1.36 8.74 -21.66
CA PHE A 306 0.35 7.97 -22.40
C PHE A 306 0.39 6.46 -22.06
N PHE A 307 1.54 5.94 -21.62
CA PHE A 307 1.74 4.52 -21.33
C PHE A 307 1.63 4.17 -19.82
N LYS A 308 1.19 5.10 -18.98
CA LYS A 308 0.92 4.82 -17.55
C LYS A 308 0.07 3.55 -17.28
N PRO A 309 -0.94 3.19 -18.12
CA PRO A 309 -1.70 1.95 -17.91
C PRO A 309 -0.88 0.66 -17.97
N LEU A 310 0.36 0.70 -18.49
CA LEU A 310 1.26 -0.46 -18.53
C LEU A 310 1.99 -0.71 -17.19
N ILE A 311 1.98 0.24 -16.26
CA ILE A 311 2.67 0.13 -14.96
C ILE A 311 2.26 -1.14 -14.17
N PRO A 312 0.96 -1.50 -14.04
CA PRO A 312 0.57 -2.72 -13.34
C PRO A 312 1.13 -4.00 -13.97
N LEU A 313 1.30 -4.03 -15.30
CA LEU A 313 1.84 -5.18 -16.01
C LEU A 313 3.34 -5.40 -15.70
N THR A 314 4.12 -4.32 -15.62
CA THR A 314 5.55 -4.40 -15.28
C THR A 314 5.78 -4.85 -13.84
N LEU A 315 4.90 -4.46 -12.92
CA LEU A 315 4.95 -4.90 -11.53
C LEU A 315 4.65 -6.41 -11.41
N LEU A 316 3.70 -6.93 -12.17
CA LEU A 316 3.41 -8.37 -12.24
C LEU A 316 4.62 -9.18 -12.74
N LEU A 317 5.31 -8.69 -13.77
CA LEU A 317 6.51 -9.35 -14.32
C LEU A 317 7.68 -9.38 -13.34
N SER A 318 7.73 -8.50 -12.35
CA SER A 318 8.81 -8.46 -11.34
C SER A 318 8.60 -9.40 -10.16
N ILE A 319 7.43 -10.03 -10.03
CA ILE A 319 7.08 -10.96 -8.93
C ILE A 319 7.50 -12.41 -9.29
N ILE A 320 7.61 -12.71 -10.57
CA ILE A 320 8.09 -14.00 -11.10
C ILE A 320 9.61 -14.03 -11.10
#